data_c488e9929c1a66ba44156a7c09143fa9
#
_entry.id   c488e9929c1a66ba44156a7c09143fa9
#
_cell.length_a   1.000
_cell.length_b   1.000
_cell.length_c   1.000
_cell.angle_alpha   90.00
_cell.angle_beta   90.00
_cell.angle_gamma   90.00
#
_symmetry.space_group_name_H-M   'P 1'
#
loop_
_entity.id
_entity.type
_entity.pdbx_description
1 polymer ?
#
loop_
_entity_poly.entity_id
_entity_poly.type
_entity_poly.pdbx_seq_one_letter_code
_entity_poly.pdbx_strand_id
1 'polypeptide(L)'
;RKTFEDLKAQGCDLIIASMHGGSEYIKQHDSWQTRMANWMINEGAALVFGHHPHVLHGVEIIDGRTVFHSLGNLSFGGNPQLKSRARLSMVAQVRFLFDKDKQYIGHQTTLIPVRPSSRTDVNNYQPVLLSGEEAHEVIALVQSDTLFPLNPHVDGVGAVQDFVPAVATPAPTPAIQ
;
A
#
# COMPACT_ATOMS: atom_id res chain seq x y z
N ARG A 1 8.84 5.40 -17.27
CA ARG A 1 8.84 4.39 -18.34
C ARG A 1 10.19 3.72 -18.48
N LYS A 2 11.26 4.44 -18.81
CA LYS A 2 12.60 3.86 -19.00
C LYS A 2 13.03 2.94 -17.85
N THR A 3 12.79 3.30 -16.59
CA THR A 3 13.11 2.46 -15.42
C THR A 3 12.40 1.11 -15.46
N PHE A 4 11.13 1.05 -15.87
CA PHE A 4 10.40 -0.21 -16.00
C PHE A 4 10.96 -1.08 -17.13
N GLU A 5 11.30 -0.46 -18.26
CA GLU A 5 11.93 -1.14 -19.40
C GLU A 5 13.31 -1.72 -19.00
N ASP A 6 14.13 -0.93 -18.28
CA ASP A 6 15.44 -1.35 -17.81
C ASP A 6 15.34 -2.52 -16.81
N LEU A 7 14.37 -2.50 -15.87
CA LEU A 7 14.15 -3.60 -14.91
C LEU A 7 13.69 -4.89 -15.63
N LYS A 8 12.79 -4.77 -16.58
CA LYS A 8 12.35 -5.92 -17.41
C LYS A 8 13.52 -6.50 -18.20
N ALA A 9 14.36 -5.66 -18.79
CA ALA A 9 15.53 -6.09 -19.54
C ALA A 9 16.59 -6.79 -18.66
N GLN A 10 16.63 -6.46 -17.36
CA GLN A 10 17.47 -7.15 -16.37
C GLN A 10 16.88 -8.48 -15.90
N GLY A 11 15.69 -8.86 -16.34
CA GLY A 11 15.05 -10.13 -15.99
C GLY A 11 14.45 -10.13 -14.56
N CYS A 12 13.99 -8.98 -14.05
CA CYS A 12 13.29 -8.94 -12.77
C CYS A 12 11.96 -9.70 -12.87
N ASP A 13 11.74 -10.65 -11.96
CA ASP A 13 10.50 -11.44 -11.90
C ASP A 13 9.28 -10.60 -11.49
N LEU A 14 9.49 -9.64 -10.58
CA LEU A 14 8.47 -8.71 -10.10
C LEU A 14 9.03 -7.29 -9.99
N ILE A 15 8.23 -6.32 -10.36
CA ILE A 15 8.53 -4.90 -10.17
C ILE A 15 7.57 -4.35 -9.13
N ILE A 16 8.11 -3.85 -8.02
CA ILE A 16 7.34 -3.16 -6.99
C ILE A 16 7.57 -1.67 -7.17
N ALA A 17 6.50 -0.91 -7.33
CA ALA A 17 6.56 0.52 -7.51
C ALA A 17 6.24 1.27 -6.21
N SER A 18 6.89 2.40 -5.99
CA SER A 18 6.58 3.34 -4.92
C SER A 18 6.26 4.69 -5.52
N MET A 19 5.12 5.27 -5.15
CA MET A 19 4.74 6.64 -5.53
C MET A 19 4.70 7.53 -4.31
N HIS A 20 5.10 8.80 -4.49
CA HIS A 20 5.08 9.81 -3.44
C HIS A 20 4.39 11.06 -3.98
N GLY A 21 3.12 11.27 -3.61
CA GLY A 21 2.29 12.37 -4.08
C GLY A 21 0.84 12.23 -3.69
N GLY A 22 0.03 13.15 -4.14
CA GLY A 22 -1.37 13.30 -3.76
C GLY A 22 -1.60 14.47 -2.82
N SER A 23 -2.81 14.64 -2.34
CA SER A 23 -3.20 15.74 -1.46
C SER A 23 -2.96 15.39 0.01
N GLU A 24 -2.25 16.28 0.74
CA GLU A 24 -1.95 16.07 2.16
C GLU A 24 -3.20 16.19 3.04
N TYR A 25 -3.30 15.31 4.05
CA TYR A 25 -4.31 15.33 5.11
C TYR A 25 -5.75 15.25 4.63
N ILE A 26 -5.99 14.87 3.39
CA ILE A 26 -7.33 14.59 2.83
C ILE A 26 -7.69 13.14 3.16
N LYS A 27 -8.98 12.89 3.41
CA LYS A 27 -9.45 11.59 3.91
C LYS A 27 -9.42 10.48 2.87
N GLN A 28 -9.56 10.81 1.59
CA GLN A 28 -9.62 9.86 0.48
C GLN A 28 -8.52 10.15 -0.52
N HIS A 29 -8.05 9.10 -1.21
CA HIS A 29 -7.09 9.28 -2.28
C HIS A 29 -7.68 10.13 -3.42
N ASP A 30 -6.82 10.87 -4.10
CA ASP A 30 -7.23 11.76 -5.18
C ASP A 30 -7.00 11.17 -6.57
N SER A 31 -7.53 11.88 -7.58
CA SER A 31 -7.43 11.44 -8.97
C SER A 31 -6.00 11.36 -9.50
N TRP A 32 -5.03 12.08 -8.90
CA TRP A 32 -3.63 11.96 -9.27
C TRP A 32 -3.08 10.60 -8.83
N GLN A 33 -3.37 10.17 -7.59
CA GLN A 33 -2.96 8.87 -7.06
C GLN A 33 -3.54 7.73 -7.91
N THR A 34 -4.83 7.79 -8.24
CA THR A 34 -5.49 6.81 -9.13
C THR A 34 -4.81 6.74 -10.49
N ARG A 35 -4.55 7.89 -11.15
CA ARG A 35 -3.89 7.90 -12.47
C ARG A 35 -2.47 7.35 -12.40
N MET A 36 -1.70 7.70 -11.37
CA MET A 36 -0.32 7.22 -11.21
C MET A 36 -0.28 5.72 -10.93
N ALA A 37 -1.16 5.21 -10.08
CA ALA A 37 -1.29 3.78 -9.82
C ALA A 37 -1.60 3.00 -11.10
N ASN A 38 -2.62 3.42 -11.86
CA ASN A 38 -2.98 2.81 -13.14
C ASN A 38 -1.80 2.83 -14.13
N TRP A 39 -1.10 3.96 -14.23
CA TRP A 39 0.07 4.05 -15.11
C TRP A 39 1.16 3.07 -14.69
N MET A 40 1.50 2.98 -13.39
CA MET A 40 2.53 2.07 -12.89
C MET A 40 2.15 0.59 -13.14
N ILE A 41 0.87 0.24 -12.92
CA ILE A 41 0.35 -1.10 -13.23
C ILE A 41 0.48 -1.40 -14.72
N ASN A 42 0.09 -0.47 -15.60
CA ASN A 42 0.20 -0.64 -17.05
C ASN A 42 1.66 -0.75 -17.54
N GLU A 43 2.59 -0.09 -16.85
CA GLU A 43 4.04 -0.26 -17.12
C GLU A 43 4.59 -1.58 -16.57
N GLY A 44 3.81 -2.34 -15.78
CA GLY A 44 4.15 -3.69 -15.30
C GLY A 44 4.51 -3.80 -13.83
N ALA A 45 4.12 -2.84 -13.00
CA ALA A 45 4.23 -3.02 -11.55
C ALA A 45 3.33 -4.17 -11.08
N ALA A 46 3.86 -5.07 -10.26
CA ALA A 46 3.10 -6.13 -9.60
C ALA A 46 2.43 -5.65 -8.31
N LEU A 47 2.91 -4.53 -7.76
CA LEU A 47 2.42 -3.90 -6.55
C LEU A 47 2.78 -2.42 -6.55
N VAL A 48 1.94 -1.58 -5.94
CA VAL A 48 2.21 -0.14 -5.77
C VAL A 48 2.04 0.26 -4.31
N PHE A 49 3.05 0.93 -3.74
CA PHE A 49 2.98 1.60 -2.45
C PHE A 49 2.91 3.11 -2.63
N GLY A 50 1.89 3.73 -2.04
CA GLY A 50 1.69 5.18 -2.04
C GLY A 50 2.12 5.82 -0.71
N HIS A 51 2.69 7.02 -0.83
CA HIS A 51 3.18 7.86 0.26
C HIS A 51 2.87 9.33 -0.03
N HIS A 52 3.12 10.21 0.91
CA HIS A 52 2.96 11.66 0.91
C HIS A 52 1.71 12.20 1.62
N PRO A 53 0.50 11.66 1.50
CA PRO A 53 -0.68 12.26 2.13
C PRO A 53 -0.61 12.39 3.66
N HIS A 54 0.33 11.75 4.33
CA HIS A 54 0.52 11.72 5.79
C HIS A 54 -0.66 11.14 6.58
N VAL A 55 -1.65 10.61 5.90
CA VAL A 55 -2.82 9.92 6.44
C VAL A 55 -3.04 8.60 5.70
N LEU A 56 -3.82 7.71 6.31
CA LEU A 56 -4.21 6.45 5.68
C LEU A 56 -5.17 6.71 4.52
N HIS A 57 -4.92 6.04 3.41
CA HIS A 57 -5.85 5.91 2.29
C HIS A 57 -6.17 4.44 2.03
N GLY A 58 -7.12 4.22 1.12
CA GLY A 58 -7.62 2.91 0.77
C GLY A 58 -6.62 2.00 0.06
N VAL A 59 -7.07 0.77 -0.07
CA VAL A 59 -6.45 -0.27 -0.90
C VAL A 59 -7.31 -0.49 -2.13
N GLU A 60 -6.69 -0.66 -3.28
CA GLU A 60 -7.36 -0.96 -4.54
C GLU A 60 -6.74 -2.20 -5.18
N ILE A 61 -7.54 -2.97 -5.90
CA ILE A 61 -7.07 -4.07 -6.75
C ILE A 61 -7.30 -3.67 -8.20
N ILE A 62 -6.22 -3.42 -8.91
CA ILE A 62 -6.24 -3.04 -10.33
C ILE A 62 -5.62 -4.18 -11.14
N ASP A 63 -6.39 -4.81 -12.01
CA ASP A 63 -5.94 -5.94 -12.84
C ASP A 63 -5.18 -7.01 -12.05
N GLY A 64 -5.73 -7.40 -10.88
CA GLY A 64 -5.12 -8.41 -10.01
C GLY A 64 -3.83 -7.94 -9.32
N ARG A 65 -3.61 -6.64 -9.17
CA ARG A 65 -2.45 -6.04 -8.50
C ARG A 65 -2.90 -5.11 -7.39
N THR A 66 -2.29 -5.26 -6.23
CA THR A 66 -2.66 -4.43 -5.07
C THR A 66 -1.96 -3.07 -5.13
N VAL A 67 -2.74 -2.03 -4.90
CA VAL A 67 -2.31 -0.65 -4.74
C VAL A 67 -2.67 -0.17 -3.34
N PHE A 68 -1.69 0.26 -2.57
CA PHE A 68 -1.88 1.00 -1.33
C PHE A 68 -1.74 2.49 -1.64
N HIS A 69 -2.82 3.27 -1.56
CA HIS A 69 -2.79 4.68 -1.94
C HIS A 69 -2.04 5.56 -0.95
N SER A 70 -2.09 5.23 0.35
CA SER A 70 -1.21 5.82 1.38
C SER A 70 -1.17 4.97 2.64
N LEU A 71 0.04 4.72 3.14
CA LEU A 71 0.28 3.98 4.37
C LEU A 71 0.29 4.86 5.63
N GLY A 72 0.18 6.18 5.49
CA GLY A 72 0.39 7.13 6.58
C GLY A 72 1.86 7.31 6.96
N ASN A 73 2.11 7.81 8.17
CA ASN A 73 3.46 8.08 8.70
C ASN A 73 3.95 6.93 9.58
N LEU A 74 5.09 6.32 9.26
CA LEU A 74 5.69 5.32 10.17
C LEU A 74 6.66 5.98 11.15
N SER A 75 7.66 6.70 10.64
CA SER A 75 8.60 7.49 11.44
C SER A 75 8.74 8.84 10.76
N PHE A 76 8.09 9.85 11.31
CA PHE A 76 8.01 11.18 10.72
C PHE A 76 8.66 12.21 11.63
N GLY A 77 9.88 12.64 11.24
CA GLY A 77 10.68 13.59 11.99
C GLY A 77 10.22 15.05 11.83
N GLY A 78 10.76 15.91 12.68
CA GLY A 78 10.63 17.36 12.55
C GLY A 78 9.34 17.98 13.10
N ASN A 79 8.35 17.19 13.50
CA ASN A 79 7.12 17.70 14.08
C ASN A 79 6.78 16.99 15.41
N PRO A 80 6.92 17.67 16.55
CA PRO A 80 6.56 17.09 17.84
C PRO A 80 5.05 16.92 18.05
N GLN A 81 4.23 17.58 17.24
CA GLN A 81 2.78 17.48 17.33
C GLN A 81 2.22 16.85 16.04
N LEU A 82 1.88 15.57 16.11
CA LEU A 82 1.15 14.93 15.02
C LEU A 82 -0.27 15.52 14.92
N LYS A 83 -0.66 15.93 13.71
CA LYS A 83 -2.06 16.27 13.44
C LYS A 83 -2.94 15.05 13.77
N SER A 84 -4.13 15.26 14.27
CA SER A 84 -5.03 14.19 14.74
C SER A 84 -5.21 13.07 13.71
N ARG A 85 -5.35 13.42 12.42
CA ARG A 85 -5.50 12.45 11.32
C ARG A 85 -4.21 11.70 10.97
N ALA A 86 -3.04 12.21 11.35
CA ALA A 86 -1.72 11.61 11.07
C ALA A 86 -1.20 10.74 12.24
N ARG A 87 -2.04 10.47 13.24
CA ARG A 87 -1.67 9.66 14.42
C ARG A 87 -1.77 8.17 14.19
N LEU A 88 -2.52 7.75 13.19
CA LEU A 88 -2.72 6.36 12.82
C LEU A 88 -2.06 6.06 11.48
N SER A 89 -1.49 4.89 11.37
CA SER A 89 -0.74 4.45 10.21
C SER A 89 -0.83 2.93 10.07
N MET A 90 -0.26 2.40 9.00
CA MET A 90 -0.13 0.96 8.84
C MET A 90 1.20 0.58 8.19
N VAL A 91 1.64 -0.64 8.48
CA VAL A 91 2.64 -1.36 7.69
C VAL A 91 1.89 -2.37 6.83
N ALA A 92 2.19 -2.42 5.54
CA ALA A 92 1.69 -3.44 4.66
C ALA A 92 2.77 -4.51 4.46
N GLN A 93 2.50 -5.73 4.90
CA GLN A 93 3.32 -6.89 4.60
C GLN A 93 2.74 -7.61 3.39
N VAL A 94 3.58 -7.93 2.41
CA VAL A 94 3.16 -8.65 1.21
C VAL A 94 3.95 -9.94 1.07
N ARG A 95 3.24 -11.05 0.90
CA ARG A 95 3.81 -12.37 0.61
C ARG A 95 3.54 -12.69 -0.85
N PHE A 96 4.57 -12.69 -1.67
CA PHE A 96 4.50 -13.15 -3.06
C PHE A 96 4.66 -14.67 -3.09
N LEU A 97 3.81 -15.35 -3.87
CA LEU A 97 3.80 -16.78 -4.02
C LEU A 97 4.23 -17.16 -5.43
N PHE A 98 5.06 -18.18 -5.51
CA PHE A 98 5.56 -18.75 -6.75
C PHE A 98 5.27 -20.26 -6.76
N ASP A 99 5.03 -20.82 -7.93
CA ASP A 99 4.87 -22.26 -8.08
C ASP A 99 6.22 -22.99 -8.10
N LYS A 100 6.18 -24.33 -8.31
CA LYS A 100 7.38 -25.18 -8.40
C LYS A 100 8.33 -24.82 -9.55
N ASP A 101 7.81 -24.18 -10.59
CA ASP A 101 8.54 -23.73 -11.78
C ASP A 101 8.99 -22.26 -11.66
N LYS A 102 8.90 -21.69 -10.43
CA LYS A 102 9.24 -20.30 -10.08
C LYS A 102 8.41 -19.26 -10.82
N GLN A 103 7.19 -19.63 -11.26
CA GLN A 103 6.26 -18.68 -11.85
C GLN A 103 5.47 -18.00 -10.74
N TYR A 104 5.34 -16.68 -10.81
CA TYR A 104 4.52 -15.92 -9.88
C TYR A 104 3.04 -16.31 -10.04
N ILE A 105 2.41 -16.75 -8.96
CA ILE A 105 1.01 -17.20 -8.94
C ILE A 105 0.07 -16.24 -8.20
N GLY A 106 0.60 -15.26 -7.51
CA GLY A 106 -0.19 -14.26 -6.80
C GLY A 106 0.44 -13.82 -5.48
N HIS A 107 -0.30 -13.03 -4.73
CA HIS A 107 0.18 -12.50 -3.46
C HIS A 107 -0.93 -12.42 -2.41
N GLN A 108 -0.52 -12.34 -1.17
CA GLN A 108 -1.39 -12.08 -0.03
C GLN A 108 -0.84 -10.91 0.76
N THR A 109 -1.71 -10.01 1.20
CA THR A 109 -1.32 -8.84 1.98
C THR A 109 -1.80 -8.96 3.42
N THR A 110 -1.02 -8.39 4.35
CA THR A 110 -1.42 -8.23 5.74
C THR A 110 -1.29 -6.76 6.11
N LEU A 111 -2.37 -6.14 6.54
CA LEU A 111 -2.39 -4.78 7.04
C LEU A 111 -2.09 -4.81 8.53
N ILE A 112 -1.00 -4.18 8.94
CA ILE A 112 -0.53 -4.17 10.33
C ILE A 112 -0.72 -2.76 10.88
N PRO A 113 -1.72 -2.52 11.73
CA PRO A 113 -1.98 -1.23 12.33
C PRO A 113 -0.82 -0.77 13.22
N VAL A 114 -0.40 0.49 13.05
CA VAL A 114 0.67 1.10 13.83
C VAL A 114 0.33 2.54 14.18
N ARG A 115 0.98 3.05 15.22
CA ARG A 115 1.02 4.47 15.55
C ARG A 115 2.47 4.97 15.41
N PRO A 116 2.72 6.13 14.80
CA PRO A 116 4.07 6.69 14.61
C PRO A 116 4.81 7.03 15.89
N SER A 117 4.09 7.09 17.02
CA SER A 117 4.64 7.43 18.33
C SER A 117 4.12 6.47 19.39
N SER A 118 4.97 6.07 20.32
CA SER A 118 4.54 5.30 21.51
C SER A 118 3.76 6.15 22.52
N ARG A 119 3.76 7.47 22.34
CA ARG A 119 3.00 8.43 23.17
C ARG A 119 1.80 8.98 22.41
N THR A 120 0.75 9.33 23.12
CA THR A 120 -0.48 9.92 22.54
C THR A 120 -0.47 11.45 22.56
N ASP A 121 0.35 12.07 23.41
CA ASP A 121 0.43 13.51 23.61
C ASP A 121 1.50 14.21 22.77
N VAL A 122 2.53 13.48 22.37
CA VAL A 122 3.67 14.02 21.62
C VAL A 122 4.23 12.97 20.67
N ASN A 123 4.81 13.41 19.58
CA ASN A 123 5.53 12.51 18.68
C ASN A 123 6.95 12.29 19.22
N ASN A 124 7.22 11.08 19.71
CA ASN A 124 8.54 10.67 20.19
C ASN A 124 9.32 9.84 19.15
N TYR A 125 8.77 9.71 17.92
CA TYR A 125 9.41 9.01 16.80
C TYR A 125 9.68 7.50 17.05
N GLN A 126 8.91 6.90 17.93
CA GLN A 126 8.99 5.47 18.27
C GLN A 126 7.69 4.79 17.85
N PRO A 127 7.60 4.24 16.63
CA PRO A 127 6.42 3.55 16.17
C PRO A 127 6.08 2.34 17.07
N VAL A 128 4.80 2.11 17.26
CA VAL A 128 4.29 0.95 18.02
C VAL A 128 3.20 0.23 17.25
N LEU A 129 3.14 -1.08 17.40
CA LEU A 129 2.03 -1.88 16.91
C LEU A 129 0.78 -1.56 17.73
N LEU A 130 -0.37 -1.51 17.06
CA LEU A 130 -1.66 -1.29 17.70
C LEU A 130 -2.41 -2.61 17.85
N SER A 131 -3.29 -2.66 18.84
CA SER A 131 -4.21 -3.77 19.12
C SER A 131 -5.57 -3.23 19.57
N GLY A 132 -6.57 -4.11 19.68
CA GLY A 132 -7.91 -3.76 20.14
C GLY A 132 -8.58 -2.66 19.31
N GLU A 133 -9.22 -1.71 19.96
CA GLU A 133 -10.02 -0.65 19.32
C GLU A 133 -9.19 0.25 18.39
N GLU A 134 -7.97 0.64 18.79
CA GLU A 134 -7.11 1.49 17.93
C GLU A 134 -6.73 0.77 16.63
N ALA A 135 -6.47 -0.54 16.69
CA ALA A 135 -6.18 -1.32 15.50
C ALA A 135 -7.40 -1.44 14.58
N HIS A 136 -8.59 -1.65 15.15
CA HIS A 136 -9.84 -1.65 14.41
C HIS A 136 -10.14 -0.29 13.77
N GLU A 137 -9.83 0.81 14.45
CA GLU A 137 -9.96 2.16 13.87
C GLU A 137 -9.08 2.34 12.62
N VAL A 138 -7.84 1.85 12.63
CA VAL A 138 -6.95 1.87 11.45
C VAL A 138 -7.60 1.14 10.28
N ILE A 139 -8.10 -0.08 10.48
CA ILE A 139 -8.74 -0.84 9.41
C ILE A 139 -10.02 -0.15 8.91
N ALA A 140 -10.80 0.43 9.80
CA ALA A 140 -12.01 1.19 9.43
C ALA A 140 -11.67 2.44 8.59
N LEU A 141 -10.57 3.15 8.91
CA LEU A 141 -10.09 4.27 8.11
C LEU A 141 -9.69 3.83 6.71
N VAL A 142 -8.91 2.75 6.58
CA VAL A 142 -8.53 2.20 5.27
C VAL A 142 -9.77 1.73 4.51
N GLN A 143 -10.70 1.03 5.18
CA GLN A 143 -11.97 0.58 4.60
C GLN A 143 -12.80 1.75 4.06
N SER A 144 -12.77 2.92 4.70
CA SER A 144 -13.57 4.09 4.27
C SER A 144 -13.19 4.64 2.88
N ASP A 145 -12.05 4.22 2.36
CA ASP A 145 -11.51 4.59 1.04
C ASP A 145 -11.22 3.36 0.16
N THR A 146 -11.74 2.18 0.55
CA THR A 146 -11.58 0.89 -0.14
C THR A 146 -12.94 0.38 -0.62
N LEU A 147 -13.05 0.01 -1.89
CA LEU A 147 -14.35 -0.37 -2.51
C LEU A 147 -14.75 -1.84 -2.27
N PHE A 148 -13.86 -2.68 -1.77
CA PHE A 148 -14.15 -4.06 -1.40
C PHE A 148 -14.01 -4.26 0.11
N PRO A 149 -14.67 -5.27 0.71
CA PRO A 149 -14.56 -5.52 2.14
C PRO A 149 -13.15 -5.97 2.52
N LEU A 150 -12.56 -5.29 3.50
CA LEU A 150 -11.32 -5.72 4.12
C LEU A 150 -11.59 -6.73 5.23
N ASN A 151 -10.72 -7.72 5.36
CA ASN A 151 -10.77 -8.64 6.48
C ASN A 151 -10.43 -7.92 7.80
N PRO A 152 -11.04 -8.31 8.92
CA PRO A 152 -10.85 -7.66 10.20
C PRO A 152 -9.43 -7.87 10.75
N HIS A 153 -9.01 -6.95 11.63
CA HIS A 153 -7.78 -7.10 12.38
C HIS A 153 -7.90 -8.23 13.42
N VAL A 154 -6.83 -8.99 13.58
CA VAL A 154 -6.64 -9.97 14.64
C VAL A 154 -5.36 -9.59 15.41
N ASP A 155 -5.47 -9.41 16.71
CA ASP A 155 -4.36 -9.02 17.56
C ASP A 155 -3.17 -10.01 17.46
N GLY A 156 -1.98 -9.46 17.32
CA GLY A 156 -0.75 -10.23 17.10
C GLY A 156 -0.54 -10.79 15.69
N VAL A 157 -1.52 -10.63 14.81
CA VAL A 157 -1.47 -11.14 13.41
C VAL A 157 -1.57 -10.00 12.39
N GLY A 158 -2.49 -9.06 12.59
CA GLY A 158 -2.87 -8.03 11.62
C GLY A 158 -4.18 -8.39 10.88
N ALA A 159 -4.55 -7.61 9.89
CA ALA A 159 -5.69 -7.89 9.00
C ALA A 159 -5.17 -8.58 7.73
N VAL A 160 -5.20 -9.91 7.73
CA VAL A 160 -4.77 -10.74 6.59
C VAL A 160 -5.85 -10.71 5.53
N GLN A 161 -5.54 -10.16 4.36
CA GLN A 161 -6.46 -10.05 3.25
C GLN A 161 -6.51 -11.33 2.42
N ASP A 162 -7.52 -11.47 1.59
CA ASP A 162 -7.65 -12.61 0.70
C ASP A 162 -6.50 -12.68 -0.31
N PHE A 163 -6.24 -13.88 -0.81
CA PHE A 163 -5.24 -14.09 -1.84
C PHE A 163 -5.66 -13.43 -3.15
N VAL A 164 -4.76 -12.64 -3.72
CA VAL A 164 -4.92 -12.03 -5.04
C VAL A 164 -4.15 -12.85 -6.06
N PRO A 165 -4.83 -13.57 -6.97
CA PRO A 165 -4.15 -14.38 -7.98
C PRO A 165 -3.41 -13.50 -8.99
N ALA A 166 -2.28 -14.00 -9.49
CA ALA A 166 -1.57 -13.36 -10.58
C ALA A 166 -2.45 -13.31 -11.84
N VAL A 167 -2.54 -12.14 -12.45
CA VAL A 167 -3.15 -11.97 -13.77
C VAL A 167 -2.03 -11.93 -14.80
N ALA A 168 -2.19 -12.65 -15.90
CA ALA A 168 -1.22 -12.63 -16.99
C ALA A 168 -0.96 -11.16 -17.41
N THR A 169 0.30 -10.76 -17.42
CA THR A 169 0.65 -9.43 -17.92
C THR A 169 0.23 -9.34 -19.38
N PRO A 170 -0.59 -8.36 -19.80
CA PRO A 170 -0.89 -8.18 -21.21
C PRO A 170 0.41 -8.08 -22.01
N ALA A 171 0.48 -8.75 -23.15
CA ALA A 171 1.61 -8.55 -24.06
C ALA A 171 1.76 -7.05 -24.35
N PRO A 172 3.00 -6.53 -24.42
CA PRO A 172 3.21 -5.12 -24.69
C PRO A 172 2.49 -4.76 -26.01
N THR A 173 1.62 -3.77 -25.94
CA THR A 173 0.98 -3.21 -27.14
C THR A 173 2.08 -2.75 -28.08
N PRO A 174 2.14 -3.23 -29.33
CA PRO A 174 3.16 -2.77 -30.27
C PRO A 174 3.10 -1.24 -30.36
N ALA A 175 4.27 -0.62 -30.32
CA ALA A 175 4.37 0.83 -30.49
C ALA A 175 3.71 1.20 -31.83
N ILE A 176 2.71 2.07 -31.79
CA ILE A 176 2.18 2.72 -32.99
C ILE A 176 3.34 3.53 -33.55
N GLN A 177 3.82 3.13 -34.73
CA GLN A 177 4.85 3.85 -35.50
C GLN A 177 4.30 5.16 -36.05
#